data_723ed0b0bc0ba1623ae60c98408571f4
#
_entry.id   723ed0b0bc0ba1623ae60c98408571f4
#
_cell.length_a   1.000
_cell.length_b   1.000
_cell.length_c   1.000
_cell.angle_alpha   90.00
_cell.angle_beta   90.00
_cell.angle_gamma   90.00
#
_symmetry.space_group_name_H-M   'P 1'
#
loop_
_entity.id
_entity.type
_entity.pdbx_description
1 polymer ?
#
loop_
_entity_poly.entity_id
_entity_poly.type
_entity_poly.pdbx_seq_one_letter_code
_entity_poly.pdbx_strand_id
1 'polypeptide(L)'
;VAENLLAQWAEPGIRVNIRQWEFQALMSEVKKGEFDMVLLGWSPSTGDADVGLYRPLHSSQFPPNSNRAFYNNPTVDKYLEDAKVEVDLEKRAELYAKAQEIIMDEAPWTFLYYPKQALAVRENVSGISILPTEHIILEDVRKG
;
A
#
# COMPACT_ATOMS: atom_id res chain seq x y z
N VAL A 1 -6.76 9.82 -11.33
CA VAL A 1 -6.65 10.18 -9.89
C VAL A 1 -5.81 11.44 -9.75
N ALA A 2 -4.54 11.46 -10.12
CA ALA A 2 -3.64 12.60 -9.93
C ALA A 2 -4.19 13.92 -10.50
N GLU A 3 -4.74 13.92 -11.71
CA GLU A 3 -5.35 15.11 -12.33
C GLU A 3 -6.55 15.63 -11.55
N ASN A 4 -7.38 14.73 -10.99
CA ASN A 4 -8.52 15.13 -10.16
C ASN A 4 -8.06 15.77 -8.84
N LEU A 5 -7.01 15.23 -8.21
CA LEU A 5 -6.43 15.83 -7.01
C LEU A 5 -5.83 17.21 -7.31
N LEU A 6 -5.11 17.35 -8.42
CA LEU A 6 -4.57 18.63 -8.88
C LEU A 6 -5.69 19.68 -9.01
N ALA A 7 -6.82 19.34 -9.64
CA ALA A 7 -7.94 20.24 -9.82
C ALA A 7 -8.55 20.67 -8.47
N GLN A 8 -8.73 19.72 -7.53
CA GLN A 8 -9.26 20.00 -6.21
C GLN A 8 -8.32 20.88 -5.35
N TRP A 9 -7.01 20.64 -5.43
CA TRP A 9 -6.03 21.42 -4.67
C TRP A 9 -5.78 22.82 -5.24
N ALA A 10 -6.11 23.05 -6.50
CA ALA A 10 -6.05 24.38 -7.08
C ALA A 10 -7.04 25.37 -6.43
N GLU A 11 -8.20 24.91 -5.95
CA GLU A 11 -9.22 25.74 -5.30
C GLU A 11 -8.69 26.46 -4.03
N PRO A 12 -8.01 25.77 -3.07
CA PRO A 12 -7.36 26.41 -1.93
C PRO A 12 -6.01 27.08 -2.28
N GLY A 13 -5.60 27.08 -3.54
CA GLY A 13 -4.37 27.75 -4.00
C GLY A 13 -3.12 26.89 -3.97
N ILE A 14 -3.24 25.58 -3.79
CA ILE A 14 -2.08 24.66 -3.82
C ILE A 14 -1.70 24.38 -5.27
N ARG A 15 -0.48 24.71 -5.64
CA ARG A 15 0.07 24.45 -6.98
C ARG A 15 0.78 23.10 -7.01
N VAL A 16 0.31 22.19 -7.85
CA VAL A 16 0.87 20.84 -8.02
C VAL A 16 1.48 20.71 -9.41
N ASN A 17 2.67 20.13 -9.47
CA ASN A 17 3.34 19.74 -10.73
C ASN A 17 3.42 18.21 -10.81
N ILE A 18 2.62 17.62 -11.70
CA ILE A 18 2.61 16.17 -11.90
C ILE A 18 3.80 15.77 -12.76
N ARG A 19 4.65 14.88 -12.22
CA ARG A 19 5.71 14.19 -12.95
C ARG A 19 5.33 12.73 -13.12
N GLN A 20 5.21 12.29 -14.36
CA GLN A 20 4.91 10.89 -14.67
C GLN A 20 6.22 10.17 -15.02
N TRP A 21 6.40 9.01 -14.42
CA TRP A 21 7.59 8.17 -14.58
C TRP A 21 7.21 6.76 -14.99
N GLU A 22 8.13 6.08 -15.68
CA GLU A 22 8.08 4.62 -15.77
C GLU A 22 8.29 4.04 -14.36
N PHE A 23 7.68 2.87 -14.06
CA PHE A 23 7.59 2.36 -12.69
C PHE A 23 8.95 2.14 -12.01
N GLN A 24 9.94 1.55 -12.71
CA GLN A 24 11.26 1.31 -12.13
C GLN A 24 12.03 2.62 -11.89
N ALA A 25 11.89 3.57 -12.78
CA ALA A 25 12.46 4.91 -12.63
C ALA A 25 11.81 5.64 -11.43
N LEU A 26 10.48 5.56 -11.31
CA LEU A 26 9.75 6.08 -10.14
C LEU A 26 10.28 5.46 -8.84
N MET A 27 10.44 4.13 -8.79
CA MET A 27 10.96 3.46 -7.59
C MET A 27 12.37 3.91 -7.23
N SER A 28 13.20 4.22 -8.21
CA SER A 28 14.54 4.76 -7.98
C SER A 28 14.51 6.18 -7.39
N GLU A 29 13.63 7.05 -7.90
CA GLU A 29 13.46 8.40 -7.38
C GLU A 29 12.83 8.43 -5.98
N VAL A 30 11.81 7.61 -5.75
CA VAL A 30 11.14 7.52 -4.44
C VAL A 30 12.10 7.08 -3.33
N LYS A 31 13.05 6.21 -3.64
CA LYS A 31 14.09 5.78 -2.67
C LYS A 31 15.02 6.92 -2.22
N LYS A 32 15.15 7.97 -3.03
CA LYS A 32 15.97 9.14 -2.69
C LYS A 32 15.26 10.11 -1.73
N GLY A 33 13.92 10.02 -1.64
CA GLY A 33 13.10 10.93 -0.84
C GLY A 33 12.98 12.34 -1.41
N GLU A 34 13.33 12.54 -2.68
CA GLU A 34 13.32 13.86 -3.34
C GLU A 34 11.95 14.12 -4.01
N PHE A 35 10.89 14.09 -3.23
CA PHE A 35 9.53 14.38 -3.68
C PHE A 35 8.70 14.97 -2.54
N ASP A 36 7.73 15.80 -2.87
CA ASP A 36 6.75 16.30 -1.89
C ASP A 36 5.63 15.28 -1.67
N MET A 37 5.16 14.66 -2.75
CA MET A 37 4.11 13.64 -2.73
C MET A 37 4.37 12.58 -3.80
N VAL A 38 3.94 11.35 -3.53
CA VAL A 38 3.98 10.26 -4.51
C VAL A 38 2.66 9.48 -4.49
N LEU A 39 2.14 9.17 -5.67
CA LEU A 39 0.96 8.33 -5.84
C LEU A 39 1.39 6.91 -6.15
N LEU A 40 1.18 6.00 -5.21
CA LEU A 40 1.55 4.59 -5.31
C LEU A 40 0.45 3.70 -4.77
N GLY A 41 0.44 2.43 -5.21
CA GLY A 41 -0.33 1.37 -4.57
C GLY A 41 0.52 0.55 -3.61
N TRP A 42 -0.14 -0.06 -2.64
CA TRP A 42 0.44 -1.08 -1.77
C TRP A 42 -0.52 -2.27 -1.69
N SER A 43 -0.05 -3.44 -2.06
CA SER A 43 -0.80 -4.70 -1.95
C SER A 43 0.03 -5.70 -1.15
N PRO A 44 -0.46 -6.15 0.02
CA PRO A 44 0.24 -7.14 0.83
C PRO A 44 0.18 -8.52 0.16
N SER A 45 1.32 -9.05 -0.25
CA SER A 45 1.42 -10.31 -1.01
C SER A 45 0.85 -11.53 -0.27
N THR A 46 0.81 -11.50 1.05
CA THR A 46 0.26 -12.58 1.89
C THR A 46 -1.16 -12.33 2.36
N GLY A 47 -1.68 -11.12 2.19
CA GLY A 47 -2.93 -10.67 2.81
C GLY A 47 -2.84 -10.48 4.33
N ASP A 48 -1.68 -10.67 4.94
CA ASP A 48 -1.44 -10.49 6.37
C ASP A 48 -1.15 -9.03 6.71
N ALA A 49 -1.63 -8.58 7.88
CA ALA A 49 -1.44 -7.23 8.38
C ALA A 49 0.05 -6.88 8.60
N ASP A 50 0.92 -7.83 8.90
CA ASP A 50 2.37 -7.61 9.00
C ASP A 50 2.92 -7.04 7.69
N VAL A 51 2.62 -7.69 6.57
CA VAL A 51 3.06 -7.19 5.26
C VAL A 51 2.33 -5.89 4.87
N GLY A 52 1.09 -5.73 5.34
CA GLY A 52 0.26 -4.55 5.09
C GLY A 52 0.73 -3.29 5.82
N LEU A 53 1.21 -3.43 7.04
CA LEU A 53 1.52 -2.30 7.93
C LEU A 53 3.00 -2.19 8.28
N TYR A 54 3.66 -3.28 8.69
CA TYR A 54 5.05 -3.24 9.13
C TYR A 54 5.98 -2.76 8.00
N ARG A 55 5.89 -3.38 6.82
CA ARG A 55 6.78 -3.03 5.71
C ARG A 55 6.68 -1.58 5.26
N PRO A 56 5.49 -1.01 5.05
CA PRO A 56 5.38 0.36 4.56
C PRO A 56 5.47 1.44 5.63
N LEU A 57 5.31 1.13 6.92
CA LEU A 57 5.10 2.14 7.95
C LEU A 57 6.03 2.03 9.16
N HIS A 58 6.73 0.90 9.37
CA HIS A 58 7.70 0.78 10.45
C HIS A 58 8.99 1.55 10.15
N SER A 59 9.57 2.24 11.13
CA SER A 59 10.75 3.11 10.91
C SER A 59 12.00 2.34 10.45
N SER A 60 12.18 1.07 10.85
CA SER A 60 13.28 0.22 10.35
C SER A 60 13.19 -0.08 8.84
N GLN A 61 12.07 0.25 8.22
CA GLN A 61 11.80 -0.03 6.82
C GLN A 61 12.00 1.18 5.89
N PHE A 62 12.73 2.18 6.32
CA PHE A 62 13.14 3.31 5.47
C PHE A 62 13.85 2.84 4.20
N PRO A 63 13.84 3.63 3.13
CA PRO A 63 14.55 3.28 1.91
C PRO A 63 15.99 2.79 2.16
N PRO A 64 16.45 1.75 1.46
CA PRO A 64 15.86 1.21 0.22
C PRO A 64 14.67 0.28 0.40
N ASN A 65 14.18 0.05 1.63
CA ASN A 65 13.03 -0.77 1.94
C ASN A 65 11.70 -0.07 1.56
N SER A 66 10.60 -0.40 2.23
CA SER A 66 9.26 -0.08 1.76
C SER A 66 8.60 1.12 2.42
N ASN A 67 9.12 1.63 3.54
CA ASN A 67 8.60 2.85 4.19
C ASN A 67 9.04 4.10 3.43
N ARG A 68 8.30 4.43 2.39
CA ARG A 68 8.59 5.55 1.48
C ARG A 68 8.04 6.88 1.97
N ALA A 69 7.19 6.86 2.97
CA ALA A 69 6.70 8.07 3.64
C ALA A 69 7.70 8.60 4.69
N PHE A 70 8.77 7.86 4.96
CA PHE A 70 9.72 8.15 6.05
C PHE A 70 9.02 8.30 7.40
N TYR A 71 7.90 7.59 7.58
CA TYR A 71 7.10 7.62 8.79
C TYR A 71 7.89 7.02 9.95
N ASN A 72 7.90 7.72 11.07
CA ASN A 72 8.63 7.33 12.27
C ASN A 72 7.81 7.66 13.51
N ASN A 73 7.21 6.64 14.10
CA ASN A 73 6.53 6.75 15.38
C ASN A 73 6.87 5.53 16.25
N PRO A 74 7.67 5.71 17.33
CA PRO A 74 8.11 4.60 18.18
C PRO A 74 6.96 3.81 18.84
N THR A 75 5.81 4.43 19.06
CA THR A 75 4.63 3.75 19.61
C THR A 75 4.01 2.82 18.58
N VAL A 76 3.90 3.27 17.33
CA VAL A 76 3.43 2.44 16.21
C VAL A 76 4.41 1.31 15.95
N ASP A 77 5.72 1.61 15.89
CA ASP A 77 6.76 0.59 15.73
C ASP A 77 6.61 -0.53 16.77
N LYS A 78 6.44 -0.15 18.05
CA LYS A 78 6.26 -1.11 19.14
C LYS A 78 5.01 -1.98 18.96
N TYR A 79 3.86 -1.39 18.58
CA TYR A 79 2.66 -2.19 18.32
C TYR A 79 2.84 -3.16 17.16
N LEU A 80 3.51 -2.73 16.08
CA LEU A 80 3.78 -3.57 14.92
C LEU A 80 4.76 -4.72 15.25
N GLU A 81 5.78 -4.47 16.06
CA GLU A 81 6.73 -5.47 16.54
C GLU A 81 6.04 -6.51 17.44
N ASP A 82 5.25 -6.05 18.41
CA ASP A 82 4.53 -6.92 19.32
C ASP A 82 3.50 -7.79 18.58
N ALA A 83 2.74 -7.18 17.64
CA ALA A 83 1.78 -7.90 16.82
C ALA A 83 2.43 -8.97 15.92
N LYS A 84 3.65 -8.74 15.48
CA LYS A 84 4.39 -9.67 14.63
C LYS A 84 4.73 -10.98 15.34
N VAL A 85 4.95 -10.95 16.63
CA VAL A 85 5.32 -12.12 17.44
C VAL A 85 4.16 -12.69 18.26
N GLU A 86 3.02 -11.97 18.33
CA GLU A 86 1.83 -12.42 19.07
C GLU A 86 1.15 -13.60 18.35
N VAL A 87 0.90 -14.66 19.09
CA VAL A 87 0.27 -15.90 18.59
C VAL A 87 -1.23 -15.96 18.85
N ASP A 88 -1.71 -15.20 19.83
CA ASP A 88 -3.14 -15.04 20.11
C ASP A 88 -3.73 -14.09 19.07
N LEU A 89 -4.65 -14.59 18.24
CA LEU A 89 -5.19 -13.83 17.13
C LEU A 89 -6.02 -12.61 17.57
N GLU A 90 -6.69 -12.66 18.71
CA GLU A 90 -7.48 -11.54 19.22
C GLU A 90 -6.56 -10.42 19.70
N LYS A 91 -5.56 -10.75 20.51
CA LYS A 91 -4.55 -9.78 20.94
C LYS A 91 -3.75 -9.20 19.79
N ARG A 92 -3.41 -10.04 18.81
CA ARG A 92 -2.73 -9.61 17.60
C ARG A 92 -3.57 -8.58 16.84
N ALA A 93 -4.86 -8.84 16.67
CA ALA A 93 -5.79 -7.90 16.02
C ALA A 93 -5.90 -6.57 16.80
N GLU A 94 -5.97 -6.61 18.14
CA GLU A 94 -5.98 -5.40 18.98
C GLU A 94 -4.71 -4.55 18.83
N LEU A 95 -3.54 -5.18 18.74
CA LEU A 95 -2.27 -4.47 18.53
C LEU A 95 -2.24 -3.76 17.18
N TYR A 96 -2.67 -4.44 16.10
CA TYR A 96 -2.80 -3.81 14.80
C TYR A 96 -3.86 -2.71 14.77
N ALA A 97 -4.99 -2.87 15.48
CA ALA A 97 -6.01 -1.83 15.57
C ALA A 97 -5.44 -0.54 16.21
N LYS A 98 -4.72 -0.67 17.35
CA LYS A 98 -4.06 0.47 18.00
C LYS A 98 -3.03 1.16 17.11
N ALA A 99 -2.23 0.39 16.37
CA ALA A 99 -1.30 0.95 15.40
C ALA A 99 -2.03 1.73 14.31
N GLN A 100 -3.12 1.17 13.76
CA GLN A 100 -3.91 1.80 12.70
C GLN A 100 -4.61 3.08 13.16
N GLU A 101 -5.10 3.16 14.40
CA GLU A 101 -5.69 4.38 14.95
C GLU A 101 -4.69 5.53 14.92
N ILE A 102 -3.45 5.31 15.37
CA ILE A 102 -2.41 6.34 15.36
C ILE A 102 -2.01 6.69 13.91
N ILE A 103 -1.83 5.69 13.05
CA ILE A 103 -1.48 5.90 11.64
C ILE A 103 -2.56 6.74 10.92
N MET A 104 -3.84 6.49 11.20
CA MET A 104 -4.93 7.26 10.60
C MET A 104 -4.97 8.70 11.11
N ASP A 105 -4.68 8.93 12.39
CA ASP A 105 -4.64 10.26 12.99
C ASP A 105 -3.44 11.09 12.47
N GLU A 106 -2.26 10.48 12.40
CA GLU A 106 -1.04 11.14 11.91
C GLU A 106 -0.96 11.22 10.37
N ALA A 107 -1.77 10.44 9.66
CA ALA A 107 -1.93 10.45 8.21
C ALA A 107 -0.62 10.48 7.39
N PRO A 108 0.34 9.58 7.61
CA PRO A 108 1.55 9.49 6.77
C PRO A 108 1.21 9.15 5.31
N TRP A 109 0.03 8.59 5.08
CA TRP A 109 -0.58 8.31 3.79
C TRP A 109 -2.02 8.85 3.74
N THR A 110 -2.41 9.33 2.57
CA THR A 110 -3.83 9.53 2.24
C THR A 110 -4.34 8.25 1.57
N PHE A 111 -5.18 7.48 2.28
CA PHE A 111 -5.77 6.25 1.76
C PHE A 111 -6.93 6.62 0.82
N LEU A 112 -6.69 6.52 -0.49
CA LEU A 112 -7.62 7.05 -1.49
C LEU A 112 -8.73 6.05 -1.86
N TYR A 113 -8.37 4.83 -2.24
CA TYR A 113 -9.33 3.82 -2.69
C TYR A 113 -8.70 2.44 -2.84
N TYR A 114 -9.55 1.43 -2.89
CA TYR A 114 -9.21 0.08 -3.32
C TYR A 114 -9.67 -0.12 -4.78
N PRO A 115 -8.75 -0.41 -5.72
CA PRO A 115 -9.14 -0.64 -7.11
C PRO A 115 -9.90 -1.97 -7.25
N LYS A 116 -10.93 -1.97 -8.11
CA LYS A 116 -11.55 -3.24 -8.52
C LYS A 116 -10.62 -3.95 -9.49
N GLN A 117 -10.32 -5.20 -9.21
CA GLN A 117 -9.58 -6.05 -10.13
C GLN A 117 -10.47 -6.46 -11.30
N ALA A 118 -9.97 -6.33 -12.52
CA ALA A 118 -10.65 -6.74 -13.73
C ALA A 118 -9.70 -7.55 -14.62
N LEU A 119 -10.17 -8.70 -15.09
CA LEU A 119 -9.43 -9.57 -15.99
C LEU A 119 -10.25 -9.80 -17.26
N ALA A 120 -9.68 -9.49 -18.40
CA ALA A 120 -10.25 -9.83 -19.70
C ALA A 120 -9.78 -11.24 -20.10
N VAL A 121 -10.74 -12.14 -20.32
CA VAL A 121 -10.49 -13.53 -20.68
C VAL A 121 -11.18 -13.83 -21.98
N ARG A 122 -10.56 -14.64 -22.86
CA ARG A 122 -11.21 -15.12 -24.07
C ARG A 122 -12.37 -16.03 -23.74
N GLU A 123 -13.43 -16.03 -24.54
CA GLU A 123 -14.66 -16.80 -24.34
C GLU A 123 -14.40 -18.31 -24.16
N ASN A 124 -13.41 -18.84 -24.86
CA ASN A 124 -13.02 -20.25 -24.77
C ASN A 124 -12.02 -20.56 -23.63
N VAL A 125 -11.81 -19.66 -22.68
CA VAL A 125 -10.95 -19.86 -21.51
C VAL A 125 -11.78 -19.74 -20.25
N SER A 126 -11.66 -20.69 -19.33
CA SER A 126 -12.37 -20.71 -18.06
C SER A 126 -11.42 -21.11 -16.92
N GLY A 127 -11.90 -21.00 -15.66
CA GLY A 127 -11.15 -21.44 -14.49
C GLY A 127 -10.08 -20.48 -13.99
N ILE A 128 -10.05 -19.22 -14.49
CA ILE A 128 -9.16 -18.19 -13.96
C ILE A 128 -9.80 -17.50 -12.76
N SER A 129 -9.08 -17.31 -11.69
CA SER A 129 -9.50 -16.50 -10.54
C SER A 129 -8.43 -15.50 -10.13
N ILE A 130 -8.85 -14.43 -9.45
CA ILE A 130 -7.95 -13.40 -8.91
C ILE A 130 -8.15 -13.38 -7.40
N LEU A 131 -7.05 -13.46 -6.65
CA LEU A 131 -7.07 -13.29 -5.21
C LEU A 131 -7.15 -11.80 -4.83
N PRO A 132 -7.62 -11.47 -3.62
CA PRO A 132 -7.57 -10.09 -3.10
C PRO A 132 -6.15 -9.50 -3.06
N THR A 133 -5.13 -10.36 -3.04
CA THR A 133 -3.70 -10.01 -3.10
C THR A 133 -3.19 -9.76 -4.53
N GLU A 134 -4.08 -9.64 -5.51
CA GLU A 134 -3.79 -9.40 -6.94
C GLU A 134 -3.12 -10.57 -7.67
N HIS A 135 -2.95 -11.72 -7.02
CA HIS A 135 -2.40 -12.91 -7.67
C HIS A 135 -3.46 -13.58 -8.55
N ILE A 136 -3.06 -13.86 -9.79
CA ILE A 136 -3.89 -14.62 -10.73
C ILE A 136 -3.65 -16.11 -10.51
N ILE A 137 -4.71 -16.86 -10.23
CA ILE A 137 -4.67 -18.32 -10.07
C ILE A 137 -5.02 -18.96 -11.40
N LEU A 138 -4.13 -19.82 -11.87
CA LEU A 138 -4.24 -20.50 -13.16
C LEU A 138 -4.39 -22.03 -13.02
N GLU A 139 -4.50 -22.55 -11.81
CA GLU A 139 -4.49 -23.99 -11.51
C GLU A 139 -5.64 -24.74 -12.23
N ASP A 140 -6.82 -24.12 -12.29
CA ASP A 140 -8.02 -24.71 -12.90
C ASP A 140 -8.28 -24.22 -14.33
N VAL A 141 -7.31 -23.57 -14.96
CA VAL A 141 -7.51 -22.99 -16.31
C VAL A 141 -7.70 -24.07 -17.35
N ARG A 142 -8.76 -23.93 -18.12
CA ARG A 142 -9.09 -24.79 -19.25
C ARG A 142 -9.32 -23.94 -20.49
N LYS A 143 -8.90 -24.50 -21.63
CA LYS A 143 -9.14 -23.91 -22.94
C LYS A 143 -10.00 -24.91 -23.74
N GLY A 144 -11.20 -24.49 -24.10
CA GLY A 144 -12.10 -25.21 -24.99
C GLY A 144 -11.84 -24.90 -26.47
#